data_c7b8d850a130c133fca7fb11f3142fc9
#
_entry.id   c7b8d850a130c133fca7fb11f3142fc9
#
_cell.length_a   1.000
_cell.length_b   1.000
_cell.length_c   1.000
_cell.angle_alpha   90.00
_cell.angle_beta   90.00
_cell.angle_gamma   90.00
#
_symmetry.space_group_name_H-M   'P 1'
#
loop_
_entity.id
_entity.type
_entity.pdbx_description
1 polymer ?
#
loop_
_entity_poly.entity_id
_entity_poly.type
_entity_poly.pdbx_seq_one_letter_code
_entity_poly.pdbx_strand_id
1 'polypeptide(L)'
;SPPSVMPAYNGRVLAYLITSITMATGILTDHFDDKLVWAIPVSMLWPHILYFIIRHFKLDQSGATRENTLLIDGALCGFIIVLYGFSVTPSIFAILMAGFSFIVVGSIRTWLLGHLVMLISIIIFSLVFGINFSGNAPILLTIVAALGAILFVSVTAYYTHKQAQALHKAKSQIQQQRELSITLSHKLAKYLSPQVWQSIFTGERDVRLETQRKKLAIFFSDIKGFTELAEEMEPESLTELLNTYFNEMSQIA
;
A
#
# COMPACT_ATOMS: atom_id res chain seq x y z
N SER A 1 4.92 2.14 -10.54
CA SER A 1 3.94 1.10 -10.91
C SER A 1 2.81 1.12 -9.89
N PRO A 2 1.53 1.09 -10.29
CA PRO A 2 0.43 0.98 -9.35
C PRO A 2 0.58 -0.27 -8.49
N PRO A 3 0.11 -0.26 -7.22
CA PRO A 3 0.18 -1.42 -6.36
C PRO A 3 -0.51 -2.59 -7.07
N SER A 4 0.24 -3.65 -7.31
CA SER A 4 -0.23 -4.78 -8.11
C SER A 4 -1.51 -5.37 -7.49
N VAL A 5 -2.56 -5.52 -8.29
CA VAL A 5 -3.82 -6.23 -7.95
C VAL A 5 -3.57 -7.70 -7.59
N MET A 6 -2.43 -8.21 -8.03
CA MET A 6 -1.98 -9.60 -7.86
C MET A 6 -2.10 -10.16 -6.43
N PRO A 7 -1.66 -9.47 -5.36
CA PRO A 7 -1.72 -10.09 -4.03
C PRO A 7 -3.16 -10.28 -3.51
N ALA A 8 -4.04 -9.32 -3.78
CA ALA A 8 -5.46 -9.44 -3.41
C ALA A 8 -6.16 -10.55 -4.22
N TYR A 9 -5.81 -10.70 -5.49
CA TYR A 9 -6.31 -11.76 -6.36
C TYR A 9 -5.88 -13.15 -5.87
N ASN A 10 -4.58 -13.36 -5.60
CA ASN A 10 -4.08 -14.65 -5.15
C ASN A 10 -4.68 -15.08 -3.81
N GLY A 11 -4.84 -14.14 -2.87
CA GLY A 11 -5.52 -14.40 -1.60
C GLY A 11 -6.97 -14.81 -1.79
N ARG A 12 -7.68 -14.14 -2.70
CA ARG A 12 -9.08 -14.47 -3.04
C ARG A 12 -9.19 -15.85 -3.69
N VAL A 13 -8.33 -16.18 -4.66
CA VAL A 13 -8.30 -17.51 -5.30
C VAL A 13 -8.09 -18.60 -4.25
N LEU A 14 -7.15 -18.41 -3.32
CA LEU A 14 -6.91 -19.38 -2.24
C LEU A 14 -8.13 -19.53 -1.31
N ALA A 15 -8.77 -18.43 -0.91
CA ALA A 15 -9.94 -18.47 -0.04
C ALA A 15 -11.09 -19.23 -0.68
N TYR A 16 -11.42 -18.95 -1.94
CA TYR A 16 -12.51 -19.62 -2.64
C TYR A 16 -12.18 -21.07 -3.00
N LEU A 17 -10.93 -21.41 -3.24
CA LEU A 17 -10.48 -22.79 -3.39
C LEU A 17 -10.72 -23.59 -2.10
N ILE A 18 -10.33 -23.04 -0.95
CA ILE A 18 -10.57 -23.66 0.37
C ILE A 18 -12.06 -23.83 0.61
N THR A 19 -12.87 -22.80 0.31
CA THR A 19 -14.33 -22.86 0.41
C THR A 19 -14.91 -23.98 -0.44
N SER A 20 -14.43 -24.13 -1.68
CA SER A 20 -14.85 -25.20 -2.60
C SER A 20 -14.50 -26.59 -2.08
N ILE A 21 -13.29 -26.76 -1.55
CA ILE A 21 -12.84 -28.03 -0.94
C ILE A 21 -13.68 -28.34 0.32
N THR A 22 -13.94 -27.36 1.16
CA THR A 22 -14.77 -27.51 2.35
C THR A 22 -16.20 -27.92 1.97
N MET A 23 -16.78 -27.29 0.95
CA MET A 23 -18.11 -27.64 0.45
C MET A 23 -18.15 -29.06 -0.14
N ALA A 24 -17.16 -29.42 -0.95
CA ALA A 24 -17.05 -30.78 -1.50
C ALA A 24 -16.93 -31.83 -0.39
N THR A 25 -16.13 -31.56 0.64
CA THR A 25 -15.99 -32.46 1.79
C THR A 25 -17.29 -32.59 2.56
N GLY A 26 -18.04 -31.50 2.73
CA GLY A 26 -19.35 -31.54 3.41
C GLY A 26 -20.39 -32.37 2.64
N ILE A 27 -20.38 -32.30 1.32
CA ILE A 27 -21.24 -33.14 0.46
C ILE A 27 -20.78 -34.61 0.54
N LEU A 28 -19.49 -34.90 0.41
CA LEU A 28 -18.94 -36.24 0.48
C LEU A 28 -19.17 -36.94 1.84
N THR A 29 -19.39 -36.18 2.88
CA THR A 29 -19.68 -36.70 4.24
C THR A 29 -21.19 -36.69 4.58
N ASP A 30 -22.05 -36.50 3.59
CA ASP A 30 -23.51 -36.40 3.72
C ASP A 30 -23.97 -35.34 4.74
N HIS A 31 -23.11 -34.34 4.98
CA HIS A 31 -23.40 -33.24 5.91
C HIS A 31 -24.09 -32.06 5.21
N PHE A 32 -23.77 -31.82 3.94
CA PHE A 32 -24.42 -30.83 3.08
C PHE A 32 -25.25 -31.52 2.00
N ASP A 33 -26.34 -30.87 1.56
CA ASP A 33 -27.23 -31.37 0.50
C ASP A 33 -26.44 -31.50 -0.83
N ASP A 34 -26.57 -32.63 -1.52
CA ASP A 34 -25.97 -32.91 -2.84
C ASP A 34 -26.35 -31.86 -3.89
N LYS A 35 -27.51 -31.21 -3.70
CA LYS A 35 -27.93 -30.10 -4.58
C LYS A 35 -26.96 -28.93 -4.56
N LEU A 36 -26.09 -28.82 -3.57
CA LEU A 36 -25.08 -27.74 -3.49
C LEU A 36 -23.86 -27.96 -4.37
N VAL A 37 -23.75 -29.08 -5.10
CA VAL A 37 -22.65 -29.36 -6.03
C VAL A 37 -22.41 -28.21 -7.02
N TRP A 38 -23.45 -27.52 -7.46
CA TRP A 38 -23.34 -26.37 -8.36
C TRP A 38 -22.55 -25.20 -7.78
N ALA A 39 -22.54 -25.06 -6.46
CA ALA A 39 -21.85 -23.94 -5.80
C ALA A 39 -20.31 -24.10 -5.83
N ILE A 40 -19.80 -25.32 -6.00
CA ILE A 40 -18.36 -25.60 -6.11
C ILE A 40 -17.74 -24.89 -7.34
N PRO A 41 -18.19 -25.15 -8.59
CA PRO A 41 -17.63 -24.45 -9.74
C PRO A 41 -17.88 -22.94 -9.72
N VAL A 42 -19.01 -22.49 -9.19
CA VAL A 42 -19.30 -21.06 -9.04
C VAL A 42 -18.30 -20.38 -8.11
N SER A 43 -18.01 -20.97 -6.96
CA SER A 43 -17.02 -20.42 -6.03
C SER A 43 -15.61 -20.44 -6.61
N MET A 44 -15.21 -21.47 -7.35
CA MET A 44 -13.91 -21.52 -8.02
C MET A 44 -13.75 -20.47 -9.13
N LEU A 45 -14.81 -20.21 -9.90
CA LEU A 45 -14.76 -19.27 -11.02
C LEU A 45 -14.87 -17.81 -10.57
N TRP A 46 -15.50 -17.53 -9.43
CA TRP A 46 -15.77 -16.18 -8.95
C TRP A 46 -14.54 -15.26 -8.90
N PRO A 47 -13.38 -15.65 -8.31
CA PRO A 47 -12.20 -14.81 -8.28
C PRO A 47 -11.70 -14.40 -9.67
N HIS A 48 -11.80 -15.31 -10.63
CA HIS A 48 -11.37 -15.11 -12.01
C HIS A 48 -12.31 -14.16 -12.76
N ILE A 49 -13.61 -14.33 -12.58
CA ILE A 49 -14.65 -13.46 -13.15
C ILE A 49 -14.46 -12.03 -12.62
N LEU A 50 -14.31 -11.88 -11.30
CA LEU A 50 -14.14 -10.58 -10.69
C LEU A 50 -12.83 -9.90 -11.13
N TYR A 51 -11.74 -10.66 -11.24
CA TYR A 51 -10.47 -10.16 -11.77
C TYR A 51 -10.62 -9.67 -13.22
N PHE A 52 -11.31 -10.44 -14.07
CA PHE A 52 -11.57 -10.08 -15.46
C PHE A 52 -12.40 -8.78 -15.55
N ILE A 53 -13.46 -8.64 -14.74
CA ILE A 53 -14.31 -7.45 -14.69
C ILE A 53 -13.47 -6.23 -14.30
N ILE A 54 -12.71 -6.31 -13.21
CA ILE A 54 -11.87 -5.20 -12.72
C ILE A 54 -10.89 -4.75 -13.80
N ARG A 55 -10.24 -5.71 -14.47
CA ARG A 55 -9.24 -5.44 -15.50
C ARG A 55 -9.86 -4.88 -16.79
N HIS A 56 -10.98 -5.46 -17.24
CA HIS A 56 -11.65 -5.04 -18.46
C HIS A 56 -12.20 -3.61 -18.36
N PHE A 57 -12.82 -3.28 -17.24
CA PHE A 57 -13.39 -1.94 -17.02
C PHE A 57 -12.39 -0.93 -16.44
N LYS A 58 -11.10 -1.28 -16.32
CA LYS A 58 -10.03 -0.43 -15.77
C LYS A 58 -10.38 0.18 -14.41
N LEU A 59 -11.13 -0.54 -13.60
CA LEU A 59 -11.58 -0.12 -12.28
C LEU A 59 -10.45 -0.09 -11.24
N ASP A 60 -9.27 -0.58 -11.59
CA ASP A 60 -8.11 -0.80 -10.73
C ASP A 60 -7.41 0.48 -10.23
N GLN A 61 -7.84 1.64 -10.71
CA GLN A 61 -7.17 2.92 -10.42
C GLN A 61 -7.66 3.61 -9.13
N SER A 62 -8.73 3.12 -8.50
CA SER A 62 -9.28 3.72 -7.28
C SER A 62 -9.22 2.77 -6.08
N GLY A 63 -8.77 3.28 -4.91
CA GLY A 63 -8.84 2.55 -3.65
C GLY A 63 -10.26 2.09 -3.30
N ALA A 64 -11.28 2.84 -3.73
CA ALA A 64 -12.68 2.52 -3.54
C ALA A 64 -13.09 1.20 -4.21
N THR A 65 -12.56 0.87 -5.39
CA THR A 65 -12.84 -0.41 -6.07
C THR A 65 -12.37 -1.60 -5.23
N ARG A 66 -11.21 -1.47 -4.61
CA ARG A 66 -10.65 -2.52 -3.74
C ARG A 66 -11.54 -2.78 -2.53
N GLU A 67 -12.02 -1.74 -1.88
CA GLU A 67 -12.94 -1.85 -0.74
C GLU A 67 -14.30 -2.44 -1.16
N ASN A 68 -14.88 -1.95 -2.26
CA ASN A 68 -16.16 -2.45 -2.77
C ASN A 68 -16.12 -3.94 -3.12
N THR A 69 -15.02 -4.43 -3.70
CA THR A 69 -14.89 -5.86 -4.00
C THR A 69 -14.82 -6.73 -2.74
N LEU A 70 -14.26 -6.22 -1.64
CA LEU A 70 -14.27 -6.91 -0.36
C LEU A 70 -15.67 -6.96 0.27
N LEU A 71 -16.49 -5.93 0.08
CA LEU A 71 -17.88 -5.95 0.53
C LEU A 71 -18.71 -7.00 -0.24
N ILE A 72 -18.46 -7.17 -1.53
CA ILE A 72 -19.07 -8.25 -2.32
C ILE A 72 -18.64 -9.62 -1.79
N ASP A 73 -17.36 -9.81 -1.48
CA ASP A 73 -16.86 -11.04 -0.85
C ASP A 73 -17.53 -11.28 0.53
N GLY A 74 -17.82 -10.22 1.29
CA GLY A 74 -18.59 -10.29 2.52
C GLY A 74 -20.02 -10.80 2.32
N ALA A 75 -20.70 -10.28 1.30
CA ALA A 75 -22.05 -10.74 0.94
C ALA A 75 -22.04 -12.21 0.52
N LEU A 76 -21.06 -12.63 -0.29
CA LEU A 76 -20.92 -14.03 -0.70
C LEU A 76 -20.55 -14.96 0.46
N CYS A 77 -19.73 -14.50 1.41
CA CYS A 77 -19.43 -15.26 2.62
C CYS A 77 -20.70 -15.51 3.44
N GLY A 78 -21.56 -14.47 3.61
CA GLY A 78 -22.86 -14.63 4.25
C GLY A 78 -23.77 -15.64 3.54
N PHE A 79 -23.80 -15.61 2.22
CA PHE A 79 -24.52 -16.60 1.42
C PHE A 79 -24.00 -18.02 1.63
N ILE A 80 -22.67 -18.21 1.62
CA ILE A 80 -22.02 -19.51 1.85
C ILE A 80 -22.36 -20.07 3.24
N ILE A 81 -22.42 -19.21 4.27
CA ILE A 81 -22.82 -19.64 5.62
C ILE A 81 -24.24 -20.21 5.64
N VAL A 82 -25.16 -19.59 4.90
CA VAL A 82 -26.54 -20.10 4.76
C VAL A 82 -26.54 -21.44 4.01
N LEU A 83 -25.74 -21.58 2.94
CA LEU A 83 -25.59 -22.84 2.21
C LEU A 83 -24.98 -23.96 3.08
N TYR A 84 -24.08 -23.62 4.01
CA TYR A 84 -23.55 -24.56 5.01
C TYR A 84 -24.56 -24.95 6.08
N GLY A 85 -25.80 -24.46 6.01
CA GLY A 85 -26.82 -24.73 7.02
C GLY A 85 -26.38 -24.31 8.40
N PHE A 86 -25.68 -23.19 8.54
CA PHE A 86 -25.13 -22.70 9.81
C PHE A 86 -24.25 -23.71 10.55
N SER A 87 -23.65 -24.67 9.83
CA SER A 87 -22.70 -25.61 10.43
C SER A 87 -21.58 -24.82 11.13
N VAL A 88 -21.44 -25.00 12.43
CA VAL A 88 -20.67 -24.09 13.30
C VAL A 88 -19.21 -23.98 12.84
N THR A 89 -18.54 -25.12 12.70
CA THR A 89 -17.09 -25.13 12.41
C THR A 89 -16.71 -24.51 11.07
N PRO A 90 -17.27 -24.93 9.91
CA PRO A 90 -16.93 -24.33 8.64
C PRO A 90 -17.37 -22.86 8.53
N SER A 91 -18.49 -22.48 9.19
CA SER A 91 -18.95 -21.08 9.23
C SER A 91 -17.98 -20.18 10.00
N ILE A 92 -17.50 -20.60 11.17
CA ILE A 92 -16.52 -19.85 11.96
C ILE A 92 -15.24 -19.63 11.15
N PHE A 93 -14.72 -20.67 10.49
CA PHE A 93 -13.51 -20.52 9.68
C PHE A 93 -13.71 -19.65 8.45
N ALA A 94 -14.88 -19.68 7.80
CA ALA A 94 -15.22 -18.76 6.73
C ALA A 94 -15.25 -17.29 7.20
N ILE A 95 -15.87 -17.01 8.35
CA ILE A 95 -15.91 -15.69 8.97
C ILE A 95 -14.51 -15.21 9.32
N LEU A 96 -13.66 -16.05 9.90
CA LEU A 96 -12.28 -15.72 10.25
C LEU A 96 -11.44 -15.39 9.00
N MET A 97 -11.54 -16.18 7.93
CA MET A 97 -10.83 -15.92 6.68
C MET A 97 -11.31 -14.61 6.03
N ALA A 98 -12.62 -14.37 5.98
CA ALA A 98 -13.18 -13.11 5.46
C ALA A 98 -12.74 -11.91 6.32
N GLY A 99 -12.87 -11.99 7.63
CA GLY A 99 -12.46 -10.92 8.54
C GLY A 99 -10.97 -10.59 8.45
N PHE A 100 -10.12 -11.61 8.34
CA PHE A 100 -8.70 -11.42 8.12
C PHE A 100 -8.41 -10.72 6.80
N SER A 101 -9.10 -11.10 5.70
CA SER A 101 -9.00 -10.44 4.40
C SER A 101 -9.41 -8.98 4.46
N PHE A 102 -10.50 -8.66 5.16
CA PHE A 102 -11.03 -7.29 5.27
C PHE A 102 -10.03 -6.36 5.98
N ILE A 103 -9.31 -6.84 6.99
CA ILE A 103 -8.28 -6.04 7.68
C ILE A 103 -7.02 -5.93 6.82
N VAL A 104 -6.49 -7.04 6.31
CA VAL A 104 -5.20 -7.08 5.61
C VAL A 104 -5.23 -6.35 4.29
N VAL A 105 -6.32 -6.51 3.53
CA VAL A 105 -6.46 -5.94 2.18
C VAL A 105 -7.16 -4.59 2.22
N GLY A 106 -8.09 -4.39 3.14
CA GLY A 106 -8.87 -3.16 3.32
C GLY A 106 -8.39 -2.29 4.48
N SER A 107 -9.29 -2.04 5.41
CA SER A 107 -9.08 -1.19 6.58
C SER A 107 -10.01 -1.64 7.73
N ILE A 108 -9.87 -1.03 8.91
CA ILE A 108 -10.81 -1.27 10.02
C ILE A 108 -12.26 -0.90 9.63
N ARG A 109 -12.44 0.13 8.81
CA ARG A 109 -13.73 0.50 8.26
C ARG A 109 -14.28 -0.59 7.34
N THR A 110 -13.45 -1.13 6.46
CA THR A 110 -13.82 -2.23 5.55
C THR A 110 -14.15 -3.48 6.34
N TRP A 111 -13.45 -3.74 7.45
CA TRP A 111 -13.74 -4.86 8.35
C TRP A 111 -15.14 -4.74 8.96
N LEU A 112 -15.49 -3.58 9.52
CA LEU A 112 -16.81 -3.33 10.10
C LEU A 112 -17.92 -3.44 9.04
N LEU A 113 -17.75 -2.77 7.89
CA LEU A 113 -18.73 -2.79 6.80
C LEU A 113 -18.86 -4.18 6.18
N GLY A 114 -17.76 -4.92 6.01
CA GLY A 114 -17.76 -6.26 5.47
C GLY A 114 -18.56 -7.24 6.34
N HIS A 115 -18.40 -7.17 7.67
CA HIS A 115 -19.20 -7.98 8.59
C HIS A 115 -20.66 -7.56 8.64
N LEU A 116 -20.94 -6.25 8.55
CA LEU A 116 -22.31 -5.76 8.45
C LEU A 116 -23.00 -6.26 7.18
N VAL A 117 -22.33 -6.17 6.03
CA VAL A 117 -22.84 -6.68 4.75
C VAL A 117 -23.03 -8.20 4.81
N MET A 118 -22.11 -8.92 5.43
CA MET A 118 -22.22 -10.36 5.63
C MET A 118 -23.45 -10.71 6.48
N LEU A 119 -23.71 -10.00 7.59
CA LEU A 119 -24.90 -10.20 8.41
C LEU A 119 -26.19 -9.92 7.66
N ILE A 120 -26.24 -8.82 6.89
CA ILE A 120 -27.39 -8.49 6.03
C ILE A 120 -27.61 -9.60 5.00
N SER A 121 -26.55 -10.09 4.39
CA SER A 121 -26.60 -11.20 3.42
C SER A 121 -27.14 -12.48 4.06
N ILE A 122 -26.68 -12.85 5.26
CA ILE A 122 -27.21 -13.99 6.00
C ILE A 122 -28.72 -13.85 6.20
N ILE A 123 -29.20 -12.68 6.64
CA ILE A 123 -30.62 -12.45 6.87
C ILE A 123 -31.41 -12.59 5.57
N ILE A 124 -30.98 -11.92 4.51
CA ILE A 124 -31.67 -11.96 3.19
C ILE A 124 -31.75 -13.39 2.66
N PHE A 125 -30.63 -14.10 2.62
CA PHE A 125 -30.61 -15.46 2.07
C PHE A 125 -31.31 -16.48 2.95
N SER A 126 -31.31 -16.29 4.27
CA SER A 126 -32.12 -17.13 5.19
C SER A 126 -33.63 -16.95 4.97
N LEU A 127 -34.07 -15.75 4.62
CA LEU A 127 -35.48 -15.51 4.26
C LEU A 127 -35.86 -16.17 2.93
N VAL A 128 -34.92 -16.25 1.97
CA VAL A 128 -35.17 -16.84 0.63
C VAL A 128 -35.09 -18.35 0.65
N PHE A 129 -34.07 -18.92 1.28
CA PHE A 129 -33.77 -20.36 1.25
C PHE A 129 -34.31 -21.12 2.48
N GLY A 130 -34.81 -20.40 3.46
CA GLY A 130 -35.17 -20.98 4.76
C GLY A 130 -33.95 -21.15 5.68
N ILE A 131 -34.22 -21.38 6.95
CA ILE A 131 -33.20 -21.64 7.97
C ILE A 131 -33.12 -23.15 8.18
N ASN A 132 -32.06 -23.76 7.66
CA ASN A 132 -31.75 -25.16 7.94
C ASN A 132 -30.52 -25.22 8.84
N PHE A 133 -30.65 -25.79 10.01
CA PHE A 133 -29.53 -26.00 10.92
C PHE A 133 -28.92 -27.38 10.68
N SER A 134 -27.74 -27.45 10.10
CA SER A 134 -26.91 -28.65 10.07
C SER A 134 -26.38 -28.91 11.48
N GLY A 135 -26.41 -30.16 11.91
CA GLY A 135 -25.86 -30.54 13.21
C GLY A 135 -24.34 -30.33 13.33
N ASN A 136 -23.73 -31.05 14.27
CA ASN A 136 -22.28 -31.00 14.42
C ASN A 136 -21.56 -31.50 13.16
N ALA A 137 -20.59 -30.73 12.71
CA ALA A 137 -19.80 -31.10 11.54
C ALA A 137 -19.01 -32.39 11.77
N PRO A 138 -18.98 -33.32 10.80
CA PRO A 138 -18.12 -34.50 10.84
C PRO A 138 -16.65 -34.11 11.07
N ILE A 139 -15.92 -35.02 11.73
CA ILE A 139 -14.51 -34.77 12.06
C ILE A 139 -13.66 -34.44 10.82
N LEU A 140 -13.90 -35.10 9.71
CA LEU A 140 -13.20 -34.86 8.45
C LEU A 140 -13.44 -33.44 7.92
N LEU A 141 -14.70 -32.98 7.90
CA LEU A 141 -15.07 -31.62 7.48
C LEU A 141 -14.44 -30.57 8.40
N THR A 142 -14.44 -30.83 9.72
CA THR A 142 -13.79 -29.97 10.71
C THR A 142 -12.30 -29.84 10.46
N ILE A 143 -11.59 -30.95 10.22
CA ILE A 143 -10.15 -30.96 9.95
C ILE A 143 -9.85 -30.20 8.63
N VAL A 144 -10.59 -30.46 7.57
CA VAL A 144 -10.39 -29.80 6.27
C VAL A 144 -10.61 -28.29 6.37
N ALA A 145 -11.68 -27.87 7.04
CA ALA A 145 -11.96 -26.44 7.23
C ALA A 145 -10.87 -25.75 8.09
N ALA A 146 -10.43 -26.40 9.17
CA ALA A 146 -9.37 -25.89 10.03
C ALA A 146 -8.03 -25.78 9.30
N LEU A 147 -7.59 -26.83 8.62
CA LEU A 147 -6.35 -26.83 7.84
C LEU A 147 -6.39 -25.78 6.73
N GLY A 148 -7.53 -25.64 6.04
CA GLY A 148 -7.76 -24.61 5.04
C GLY A 148 -7.60 -23.22 5.62
N ALA A 149 -8.21 -22.92 6.76
CA ALA A 149 -8.10 -21.63 7.42
C ALA A 149 -6.65 -21.34 7.87
N ILE A 150 -5.97 -22.31 8.47
CA ILE A 150 -4.56 -22.18 8.86
C ILE A 150 -3.68 -21.89 7.63
N LEU A 151 -3.85 -22.64 6.54
CA LEU A 151 -3.12 -22.41 5.29
C LEU A 151 -3.38 -21.01 4.74
N PHE A 152 -4.64 -20.59 4.71
CA PHE A 152 -5.02 -19.26 4.23
C PHE A 152 -4.36 -18.14 5.03
N VAL A 153 -4.46 -18.19 6.36
CA VAL A 153 -3.85 -17.18 7.25
C VAL A 153 -2.34 -17.17 7.10
N SER A 154 -1.70 -18.33 7.05
CA SER A 154 -0.24 -18.46 6.92
C SER A 154 0.26 -17.89 5.59
N VAL A 155 -0.38 -18.25 4.48
CA VAL A 155 -0.01 -17.76 3.15
C VAL A 155 -0.24 -16.24 3.04
N THR A 156 -1.39 -15.76 3.53
CA THR A 156 -1.70 -14.32 3.48
C THR A 156 -0.76 -13.52 4.39
N ALA A 157 -0.45 -14.01 5.59
CA ALA A 157 0.53 -13.39 6.49
C ALA A 157 1.92 -13.32 5.86
N TYR A 158 2.38 -14.39 5.19
CA TYR A 158 3.66 -14.40 4.48
C TYR A 158 3.71 -13.32 3.38
N TYR A 159 2.68 -13.23 2.53
CA TYR A 159 2.63 -12.20 1.48
C TYR A 159 2.55 -10.80 2.05
N THR A 160 1.78 -10.57 3.12
CA THR A 160 1.69 -9.29 3.80
C THR A 160 3.02 -8.86 4.39
N HIS A 161 3.73 -9.79 5.04
CA HIS A 161 5.08 -9.54 5.56
C HIS A 161 6.07 -9.15 4.45
N LYS A 162 6.06 -9.89 3.34
CA LYS A 162 6.90 -9.58 2.17
C LYS A 162 6.59 -8.20 1.57
N GLN A 163 5.31 -7.82 1.49
CA GLN A 163 4.91 -6.49 1.02
C GLN A 163 5.36 -5.39 1.99
N ALA A 164 5.21 -5.60 3.30
CA ALA A 164 5.66 -4.67 4.32
C ALA A 164 7.18 -4.43 4.23
N GLN A 165 7.97 -5.49 4.05
CA GLN A 165 9.42 -5.37 3.85
C GLN A 165 9.77 -4.59 2.57
N ALA A 166 9.09 -4.86 1.46
CA ALA A 166 9.31 -4.15 0.20
C ALA A 166 8.97 -2.66 0.33
N LEU A 167 7.85 -2.33 1.00
CA LEU A 167 7.44 -0.96 1.27
C LEU A 167 8.45 -0.24 2.17
N HIS A 168 8.93 -0.90 3.22
CA HIS A 168 9.93 -0.34 4.14
C HIS A 168 11.24 -0.01 3.40
N LYS A 169 11.70 -0.94 2.55
CA LYS A 169 12.89 -0.74 1.70
C LYS A 169 12.71 0.43 0.72
N ALA A 170 11.56 0.50 0.04
CA ALA A 170 11.25 1.60 -0.88
C ALA A 170 11.22 2.95 -0.15
N LYS A 171 10.60 3.01 1.05
CA LYS A 171 10.55 4.21 1.88
C LYS A 171 11.95 4.67 2.30
N SER A 172 12.81 3.75 2.72
CA SER A 172 14.19 4.06 3.11
C SER A 172 15.02 4.59 1.92
N GLN A 173 14.83 4.03 0.72
CA GLN A 173 15.48 4.52 -0.50
C GLN A 173 15.04 5.95 -0.86
N ILE A 174 13.74 6.23 -0.78
CA ILE A 174 13.21 7.58 -1.02
C ILE A 174 13.79 8.57 -0.01
N GLN A 175 13.89 8.19 1.25
CA GLN A 175 14.47 9.03 2.29
C GLN A 175 15.95 9.33 2.04
N GLN A 176 16.74 8.32 1.67
CA GLN A 176 18.16 8.50 1.30
C GLN A 176 18.32 9.42 0.08
N GLN A 177 17.49 9.24 -0.96
CA GLN A 177 17.51 10.14 -2.14
C GLN A 177 17.15 11.57 -1.76
N ARG A 178 16.18 11.76 -0.86
CA ARG A 178 15.80 13.08 -0.37
C ARG A 178 16.93 13.75 0.41
N GLU A 179 17.59 13.03 1.31
CA GLU A 179 18.74 13.54 2.09
C GLU A 179 19.90 13.91 1.17
N LEU A 180 20.20 13.06 0.17
CA LEU A 180 21.23 13.36 -0.83
C LEU A 180 20.87 14.62 -1.63
N SER A 181 19.62 14.76 -2.08
CA SER A 181 19.14 15.93 -2.81
C SER A 181 19.28 17.21 -1.98
N ILE A 182 18.89 17.17 -0.70
CA ILE A 182 19.04 18.30 0.23
C ILE A 182 20.52 18.66 0.41
N THR A 183 21.38 17.65 0.61
CA THR A 183 22.82 17.87 0.79
C THR A 183 23.46 18.50 -0.45
N LEU A 184 23.10 18.01 -1.64
CA LEU A 184 23.58 18.60 -2.91
C LEU A 184 23.06 20.02 -3.07
N SER A 185 21.80 20.27 -2.75
CA SER A 185 21.21 21.60 -2.78
C SER A 185 21.96 22.57 -1.87
N HIS A 186 22.28 22.18 -0.64
CA HIS A 186 23.08 22.99 0.27
C HIS A 186 24.51 23.24 -0.21
N LYS A 187 25.15 22.25 -0.86
CA LYS A 187 26.46 22.44 -1.46
C LYS A 187 26.40 23.45 -2.61
N LEU A 188 25.39 23.35 -3.48
CA LEU A 188 25.19 24.30 -4.59
C LEU A 188 24.89 25.72 -4.08
N ALA A 189 24.17 25.84 -2.97
CA ALA A 189 23.88 27.15 -2.36
C ALA A 189 25.12 27.98 -2.05
N LYS A 190 26.25 27.33 -1.73
CA LYS A 190 27.53 28.02 -1.45
C LYS A 190 28.12 28.72 -2.69
N TYR A 191 27.73 28.28 -3.89
CA TYR A 191 28.25 28.83 -5.15
C TYR A 191 27.26 29.77 -5.85
N LEU A 192 26.04 29.91 -5.32
CA LEU A 192 24.99 30.76 -5.87
C LEU A 192 24.83 32.02 -4.98
N SER A 193 24.54 33.17 -5.63
CA SER A 193 24.15 34.35 -4.84
C SER A 193 22.87 34.06 -4.06
N PRO A 194 22.69 34.66 -2.85
CA PRO A 194 21.49 34.45 -2.04
C PRO A 194 20.17 34.68 -2.79
N GLN A 195 20.17 35.65 -3.70
CA GLN A 195 18.99 36.00 -4.50
C GLN A 195 18.65 34.92 -5.53
N VAL A 196 19.67 34.30 -6.15
CA VAL A 196 19.48 33.20 -7.12
C VAL A 196 19.02 31.94 -6.38
N TRP A 197 19.65 31.65 -5.23
CA TRP A 197 19.25 30.52 -4.38
C TRP A 197 17.78 30.64 -3.96
N GLN A 198 17.37 31.80 -3.42
CA GLN A 198 16.02 32.03 -2.97
C GLN A 198 15.01 31.89 -4.11
N SER A 199 15.27 32.44 -5.30
CA SER A 199 14.35 32.34 -6.44
C SER A 199 14.16 30.92 -6.96
N ILE A 200 15.19 30.06 -6.87
CA ILE A 200 15.12 28.65 -7.28
C ILE A 200 14.29 27.83 -6.28
N PHE A 201 14.50 28.07 -4.97
CA PHE A 201 13.88 27.23 -3.92
C PHE A 201 12.48 27.67 -3.50
N THR A 202 12.11 28.94 -3.65
CA THR A 202 10.72 29.38 -3.45
C THR A 202 9.81 29.05 -4.64
N GLY A 203 10.39 28.62 -5.77
CA GLY A 203 9.62 28.30 -6.96
C GLY A 203 9.00 29.53 -7.64
N GLU A 204 9.40 30.75 -7.20
CA GLU A 204 8.85 32.00 -7.73
C GLU A 204 9.31 32.31 -9.15
N ARG A 205 10.40 31.68 -9.60
CA ARG A 205 10.89 31.84 -10.99
C ARG A 205 11.48 30.52 -11.52
N ASP A 206 10.98 30.10 -12.66
CA ASP A 206 11.68 29.18 -13.54
C ASP A 206 13.02 29.85 -13.92
N VAL A 207 14.13 29.11 -13.86
CA VAL A 207 15.47 29.64 -14.18
C VAL A 207 15.52 29.93 -15.69
N ARG A 208 14.93 31.03 -16.11
CA ARG A 208 15.07 31.55 -17.47
C ARG A 208 16.16 32.63 -17.44
N LEU A 209 17.07 32.52 -18.38
CA LEU A 209 18.03 33.59 -18.68
C LEU A 209 17.26 34.80 -19.27
N GLU A 210 16.63 35.58 -18.39
CA GLU A 210 15.96 36.82 -18.79
C GLU A 210 16.87 37.99 -18.47
N THR A 211 17.10 38.82 -19.50
CA THR A 211 17.87 40.05 -19.36
C THR A 211 17.02 41.09 -18.65
N GLN A 212 17.39 41.44 -17.43
CA GLN A 212 16.72 42.50 -16.67
C GLN A 212 17.61 43.75 -16.58
N ARG A 213 17.07 44.90 -16.90
CA ARG A 213 17.73 46.17 -16.66
C ARG A 213 17.54 46.58 -15.22
N LYS A 214 18.62 46.65 -14.43
CA LYS A 214 18.63 47.13 -13.04
C LYS A 214 19.61 48.26 -12.88
N LYS A 215 19.28 49.23 -12.06
CA LYS A 215 20.27 50.21 -11.58
C LYS A 215 21.11 49.54 -10.50
N LEU A 216 22.41 49.45 -10.73
CA LEU A 216 23.36 48.81 -9.82
C LEU A 216 24.35 49.84 -9.35
N ALA A 217 24.66 49.84 -8.07
CA ALA A 217 25.88 50.45 -7.54
C ALA A 217 26.98 49.39 -7.61
N ILE A 218 28.08 49.71 -8.26
CA ILE A 218 29.22 48.79 -8.39
C ILE A 218 30.32 49.34 -7.51
N PHE A 219 30.75 48.50 -6.54
CA PHE A 219 31.83 48.84 -5.60
C PHE A 219 33.04 47.95 -5.92
N PHE A 220 34.20 48.55 -6.02
CA PHE A 220 35.47 47.86 -6.18
C PHE A 220 36.34 48.14 -4.96
N SER A 221 36.88 47.12 -4.36
CA SER A 221 37.90 47.23 -3.31
C SER A 221 39.06 46.30 -3.64
N ASP A 222 40.25 46.71 -3.21
CA ASP A 222 41.46 45.93 -3.38
C ASP A 222 42.24 45.91 -2.06
N ILE A 223 42.98 44.84 -1.82
CA ILE A 223 43.83 44.72 -0.62
C ILE A 223 45.19 45.27 -0.96
N LYS A 224 45.52 46.38 -0.32
CA LYS A 224 46.84 47.04 -0.51
C LYS A 224 47.97 46.09 -0.06
N GLY A 225 48.95 45.86 -0.93
CA GLY A 225 50.09 45.00 -0.62
C GLY A 225 49.80 43.53 -0.66
N PHE A 226 48.69 43.11 -1.30
CA PHE A 226 48.28 41.70 -1.35
C PHE A 226 49.33 40.77 -2.00
N THR A 227 50.04 41.24 -3.01
CA THR A 227 51.07 40.44 -3.71
C THR A 227 52.23 40.10 -2.76
N GLU A 228 52.73 41.09 -2.03
CA GLU A 228 53.79 40.89 -1.02
C GLU A 228 53.33 39.95 0.11
N LEU A 229 52.11 40.18 0.59
CA LEU A 229 51.49 39.33 1.63
C LEU A 229 51.32 37.87 1.17
N ALA A 230 50.92 37.66 -0.09
CA ALA A 230 50.73 36.33 -0.63
C ALA A 230 52.04 35.56 -0.90
N GLU A 231 53.16 36.30 -1.09
CA GLU A 231 54.49 35.71 -1.23
C GLU A 231 55.10 35.31 0.11
N GLU A 232 54.71 36.01 1.22
CA GLU A 232 55.27 35.80 2.54
C GLU A 232 54.46 34.76 3.36
N MET A 233 53.19 34.50 3.05
CA MET A 233 52.29 33.65 3.82
C MET A 233 52.22 32.24 3.29
N GLU A 234 52.09 31.26 4.20
CA GLU A 234 51.74 29.89 3.86
C GLU A 234 50.33 29.84 3.23
N PRO A 235 50.09 28.96 2.21
CA PRO A 235 48.84 28.90 1.45
C PRO A 235 47.59 28.72 2.32
N GLU A 236 47.68 27.95 3.40
CA GLU A 236 46.60 27.71 4.36
C GLU A 236 46.23 29.00 5.10
N SER A 237 47.22 29.73 5.60
CA SER A 237 47.05 31.01 6.35
C SER A 237 46.49 32.09 5.42
N LEU A 238 46.96 32.15 4.19
CA LEU A 238 46.43 33.07 3.17
C LEU A 238 44.95 32.78 2.86
N THR A 239 44.61 31.51 2.77
CA THR A 239 43.21 31.09 2.52
C THR A 239 42.30 31.47 3.69
N GLU A 240 42.75 31.30 4.92
CA GLU A 240 42.02 31.71 6.12
C GLU A 240 41.83 33.23 6.22
N LEU A 241 42.87 33.98 5.92
CA LEU A 241 42.82 35.45 5.85
C LEU A 241 41.80 35.92 4.80
N LEU A 242 41.85 35.36 3.60
CA LEU A 242 40.92 35.72 2.53
C LEU A 242 39.46 35.35 2.88
N ASN A 243 39.24 34.20 3.47
CA ASN A 243 37.90 33.79 3.90
C ASN A 243 37.35 34.73 4.97
N THR A 244 38.19 35.15 5.93
CA THR A 244 37.81 36.11 6.97
C THR A 244 37.48 37.46 6.34
N TYR A 245 38.36 37.97 5.47
CA TYR A 245 38.16 39.23 4.76
C TYR A 245 36.85 39.23 3.95
N PHE A 246 36.61 38.22 3.15
CA PHE A 246 35.38 38.14 2.33
C PHE A 246 34.11 37.97 3.17
N ASN A 247 34.19 37.27 4.30
CA ASN A 247 33.06 37.14 5.23
C ASN A 247 32.71 38.50 5.85
N GLU A 248 33.70 39.24 6.34
CA GLU A 248 33.49 40.58 6.92
C GLU A 248 32.95 41.57 5.85
N MET A 249 33.55 41.58 4.66
CA MET A 249 33.09 42.44 3.55
C MET A 249 31.68 42.12 3.12
N SER A 250 31.27 40.84 3.09
CA SER A 250 29.92 40.41 2.70
C SER A 250 28.84 40.80 3.71
N GLN A 251 29.22 41.10 4.96
CA GLN A 251 28.29 41.60 6.00
C GLN A 251 28.07 43.13 5.91
N ILE A 252 29.01 43.83 5.30
CA ILE A 252 28.95 45.29 5.14
C ILE A 252 28.25 45.70 3.84
N ALA A 253 28.31 44.84 2.79
CA ALA A 253 27.75 45.10 1.48
C ALA A 253 26.27 44.69 1.38
#